data_4e82d8bb819b1c25a31286ffbd02a29b
#
_entry.id   4e82d8bb819b1c25a31286ffbd02a29b
#
_cell.length_a   1.000
_cell.length_b   1.000
_cell.length_c   1.000
_cell.angle_alpha   90.00
_cell.angle_beta   90.00
_cell.angle_gamma   90.00
#
_symmetry.space_group_name_H-M   'P 1'
#
loop_
_entity.id
_entity.type
_entity.pdbx_description
1 polymer ?
#
loop_
_entity_poly.entity_id
_entity_poly.type
_entity_poly.pdbx_seq_one_letter_code
_entity_poly.pdbx_strand_id
1 'polypeptide(L)'
;MIKETNEQQTAVIIEINELNYTYPGTEQPLWEKNLTFVLRKGEIVGLAGKNGSGKSTLLRMLASFIPRKKGSCSGQINVTDISGRDMACVIDRPSFFSDLSVRDNIKMMEHMNGDKQLTDEALIDLLGIHEFDRIKASKLSLGNKQKLALCLAIHKETRLALLDEPLNGLDPFTRASFLSYLEKRRKQGMAVILTSHIPGDLEQVCDRIIYL
;
A
#
# COMPACT_ATOMS: atom_id res chain seq x y z
N MET A 1 -17.24 39.47 -11.60
CA MET A 1 -16.14 38.60 -12.02
C MET A 1 -16.07 37.46 -11.02
N ILE A 2 -16.78 36.36 -11.28
CA ILE A 2 -16.87 35.17 -10.41
C ILE A 2 -15.64 34.36 -10.72
N LYS A 3 -14.78 34.15 -9.73
CA LYS A 3 -13.66 33.20 -9.83
C LYS A 3 -14.26 31.80 -9.87
N GLU A 4 -14.29 31.19 -11.03
CA GLU A 4 -14.50 29.75 -11.19
C GLU A 4 -13.31 29.06 -10.52
N THR A 5 -13.54 28.51 -9.36
CA THR A 5 -12.67 27.51 -8.74
C THR A 5 -12.76 26.26 -9.58
N ASN A 6 -11.76 26.04 -10.41
CA ASN A 6 -11.57 24.83 -11.19
C ASN A 6 -11.24 23.68 -10.21
N GLU A 7 -12.30 23.08 -9.62
CA GLU A 7 -12.21 21.73 -9.04
C GLU A 7 -12.02 20.78 -10.21
N GLN A 8 -10.78 20.56 -10.62
CA GLN A 8 -10.43 19.41 -11.44
C GLN A 8 -10.91 18.18 -10.67
N GLN A 9 -12.01 17.57 -11.10
CA GLN A 9 -12.49 16.29 -10.56
C GLN A 9 -11.37 15.27 -10.73
N THR A 10 -10.60 15.07 -9.66
CA THR A 10 -9.49 14.12 -9.64
C THR A 10 -10.09 12.73 -9.84
N ALA A 11 -9.58 11.95 -10.81
CA ALA A 11 -10.13 10.65 -11.19
C ALA A 11 -10.22 9.70 -9.97
N VAL A 12 -11.36 9.03 -9.83
CA VAL A 12 -11.59 8.01 -8.80
C VAL A 12 -10.80 6.75 -9.18
N ILE A 13 -9.98 6.27 -8.27
CA ILE A 13 -9.18 5.04 -8.40
C ILE A 13 -9.89 3.87 -7.72
N ILE A 14 -10.42 4.09 -6.52
CA ILE A 14 -11.18 3.10 -5.76
C ILE A 14 -12.48 3.73 -5.30
N GLU A 15 -13.57 2.99 -5.45
CA GLU A 15 -14.88 3.32 -4.88
C GLU A 15 -15.37 2.13 -4.07
N ILE A 16 -15.74 2.38 -2.82
CA ILE A 16 -16.30 1.40 -1.90
C ILE A 16 -17.68 1.88 -1.50
N ASN A 17 -18.70 1.02 -1.69
CA ASN A 17 -20.08 1.31 -1.37
C ASN A 17 -20.65 0.21 -0.49
N GLU A 18 -21.08 0.59 0.74
CA GLU A 18 -21.77 -0.27 1.70
C GLU A 18 -21.05 -1.62 1.95
N LEU A 19 -19.70 -1.59 1.94
CA LEU A 19 -18.88 -2.79 2.07
C LEU A 19 -18.89 -3.30 3.51
N ASN A 20 -19.18 -4.59 3.66
CA ASN A 20 -18.88 -5.33 4.86
C ASN A 20 -18.38 -6.75 4.51
N TYR A 21 -17.75 -7.40 5.46
CA TYR A 21 -17.21 -8.74 5.28
C TYR A 21 -17.44 -9.59 6.53
N THR A 22 -17.83 -10.84 6.32
CA THR A 22 -18.00 -11.84 7.38
C THR A 22 -17.06 -12.99 7.10
N TYR A 23 -16.20 -13.34 8.05
CA TYR A 23 -15.29 -14.46 7.89
C TYR A 23 -16.08 -15.79 7.86
N PRO A 24 -15.64 -16.78 7.06
CA PRO A 24 -16.23 -18.12 7.10
C PRO A 24 -16.22 -18.68 8.53
N GLY A 25 -17.37 -19.20 8.97
CA GLY A 25 -17.53 -19.76 10.31
C GLY A 25 -17.83 -18.74 11.43
N THR A 26 -18.00 -17.45 11.09
CA THR A 26 -18.52 -16.43 12.00
C THR A 26 -19.87 -15.92 11.51
N GLU A 27 -20.72 -15.45 12.42
CA GLU A 27 -22.03 -14.84 12.09
C GLU A 27 -21.98 -13.32 12.10
N GLN A 28 -20.95 -12.74 12.72
CA GLN A 28 -20.86 -11.29 12.89
C GLN A 28 -20.05 -10.67 11.75
N PRO A 29 -20.52 -9.55 11.19
CA PRO A 29 -19.76 -8.77 10.23
C PRO A 29 -18.51 -8.18 10.88
N LEU A 30 -17.46 -8.00 10.07
CA LEU A 30 -16.15 -7.52 10.53
C LEU A 30 -16.21 -6.08 11.04
N TRP A 31 -17.03 -5.25 10.38
CA TRP A 31 -17.19 -3.84 10.73
C TRP A 31 -18.62 -3.60 11.26
N GLU A 32 -18.74 -2.84 12.35
CA GLU A 32 -20.04 -2.47 12.93
C GLU A 32 -20.91 -1.67 11.95
N LYS A 33 -20.24 -0.85 11.12
CA LYS A 33 -20.88 -0.06 10.05
C LYS A 33 -20.30 -0.43 8.71
N ASN A 34 -21.13 -0.46 7.70
CA ASN A 34 -20.68 -0.66 6.33
C ASN A 34 -19.74 0.46 5.90
N LEU A 35 -18.67 0.10 5.19
CA LEU A 35 -17.67 1.05 4.72
C LEU A 35 -18.13 1.68 3.41
N THR A 36 -18.10 3.00 3.33
CA THR A 36 -18.38 3.76 2.11
C THR A 36 -17.37 4.89 2.01
N PHE A 37 -16.50 4.82 0.99
CA PHE A 37 -15.54 5.89 0.68
C PHE A 37 -14.98 5.73 -0.74
N VAL A 38 -14.35 6.79 -1.22
CA VAL A 38 -13.60 6.79 -2.50
C VAL A 38 -12.14 7.09 -2.24
N LEU A 39 -11.24 6.58 -3.08
CA LEU A 39 -9.85 7.00 -3.17
C LEU A 39 -9.61 7.63 -4.54
N ARG A 40 -9.01 8.79 -4.57
CA ARG A 40 -8.76 9.55 -5.78
C ARG A 40 -7.30 9.46 -6.21
N LYS A 41 -7.05 9.71 -7.48
CA LYS A 41 -5.68 9.84 -8.01
C LYS A 41 -4.92 10.92 -7.22
N GLY A 42 -3.71 10.60 -6.77
CA GLY A 42 -2.89 11.51 -6.00
C GLY A 42 -3.42 11.78 -4.58
N GLU A 43 -4.19 10.87 -4.00
CA GLU A 43 -4.67 10.95 -2.63
C GLU A 43 -3.99 9.90 -1.75
N ILE A 44 -3.67 10.27 -0.52
CA ILE A 44 -3.17 9.36 0.52
C ILE A 44 -4.25 9.22 1.61
N VAL A 45 -4.78 8.02 1.76
CA VAL A 45 -5.79 7.68 2.79
C VAL A 45 -5.15 6.79 3.84
N GLY A 46 -5.27 7.20 5.10
CA GLY A 46 -4.88 6.40 6.26
C GLY A 46 -6.01 5.51 6.74
N LEU A 47 -5.71 4.27 7.10
CA LEU A 47 -6.64 3.40 7.83
C LEU A 47 -6.14 3.26 9.27
N ALA A 48 -6.89 3.80 10.22
CA ALA A 48 -6.63 3.69 11.65
C ALA A 48 -7.58 2.69 12.31
N GLY A 49 -7.15 2.10 13.40
CA GLY A 49 -7.96 1.18 14.19
C GLY A 49 -7.12 0.21 15.00
N LYS A 50 -7.74 -0.41 16.01
CA LYS A 50 -7.08 -1.40 16.87
C LYS A 50 -6.63 -2.63 16.06
N ASN A 51 -5.73 -3.42 16.65
CA ASN A 51 -5.39 -4.73 16.08
C ASN A 51 -6.66 -5.58 15.97
N GLY A 52 -6.83 -6.23 14.80
CA GLY A 52 -8.03 -7.00 14.52
C GLY A 52 -9.24 -6.20 13.99
N SER A 53 -9.14 -4.87 13.83
CA SER A 53 -10.24 -4.05 13.28
C SER A 53 -10.53 -4.27 11.79
N GLY A 54 -9.74 -5.08 11.09
CA GLY A 54 -9.98 -5.41 9.69
C GLY A 54 -9.18 -4.60 8.67
N LYS A 55 -8.18 -3.80 9.07
CA LYS A 55 -7.33 -3.00 8.17
C LYS A 55 -6.68 -3.87 7.08
N SER A 56 -5.93 -4.89 7.48
CA SER A 56 -5.28 -5.81 6.53
C SER A 56 -6.30 -6.60 5.70
N THR A 57 -7.46 -6.91 6.26
CA THR A 57 -8.55 -7.57 5.52
C THR A 57 -9.07 -6.67 4.40
N LEU A 58 -9.31 -5.39 4.68
CA LEU A 58 -9.72 -4.42 3.67
C LEU A 58 -8.66 -4.31 2.57
N LEU A 59 -7.38 -4.15 2.93
CA LEU A 59 -6.30 -4.08 1.95
C LEU A 59 -6.24 -5.35 1.07
N ARG A 60 -6.39 -6.55 1.64
CA ARG A 60 -6.44 -7.81 0.87
C ARG A 60 -7.65 -7.89 -0.06
N MET A 61 -8.79 -7.34 0.35
CA MET A 61 -9.98 -7.28 -0.51
C MET A 61 -9.74 -6.34 -1.70
N LEU A 62 -9.10 -5.18 -1.46
CA LEU A 62 -8.74 -4.21 -2.50
C LEU A 62 -7.70 -4.79 -3.48
N ALA A 63 -6.73 -5.54 -2.98
CA ALA A 63 -5.74 -6.26 -3.78
C ALA A 63 -6.32 -7.50 -4.49
N SER A 64 -7.60 -7.83 -4.29
CA SER A 64 -8.25 -9.04 -4.80
C SER A 64 -7.65 -10.36 -4.29
N PHE A 65 -6.93 -10.32 -3.16
CA PHE A 65 -6.36 -11.53 -2.54
C PHE A 65 -7.41 -12.34 -1.78
N ILE A 66 -8.53 -11.73 -1.37
CA ILE A 66 -9.67 -12.41 -0.77
C ILE A 66 -10.77 -12.49 -1.82
N PRO A 67 -11.14 -13.70 -2.28
CA PRO A 67 -12.26 -13.84 -3.19
C PRO A 67 -13.55 -13.36 -2.53
N ARG A 68 -14.32 -12.56 -3.23
CA ARG A 68 -15.67 -12.13 -2.80
C ARG A 68 -16.63 -13.32 -2.99
N LYS A 69 -16.60 -14.27 -2.06
CA LYS A 69 -17.53 -15.39 -2.10
C LYS A 69 -18.92 -14.91 -1.71
N LYS A 70 -19.92 -15.40 -2.45
CA LYS A 70 -21.34 -15.16 -2.19
C LYS A 70 -21.66 -15.53 -0.73
N GLY A 71 -22.16 -14.58 0.06
CA GLY A 71 -22.51 -14.79 1.47
C GLY A 71 -21.47 -14.32 2.49
N SER A 72 -20.24 -13.99 2.08
CA SER A 72 -19.20 -13.49 2.98
C SER A 72 -18.82 -12.01 2.76
N CYS A 73 -19.33 -11.39 1.71
CA CYS A 73 -19.06 -9.98 1.38
C CYS A 73 -20.35 -9.31 0.94
N SER A 74 -20.73 -8.20 1.55
CA SER A 74 -21.79 -7.31 1.10
C SER A 74 -21.19 -6.03 0.51
N GLY A 75 -21.99 -5.28 -0.24
CA GLY A 75 -21.57 -4.04 -0.88
C GLY A 75 -20.67 -4.25 -2.12
N GLN A 76 -20.04 -3.16 -2.55
CA GLN A 76 -19.29 -3.11 -3.80
C GLN A 76 -17.92 -2.46 -3.61
N ILE A 77 -16.93 -2.97 -4.34
CA ILE A 77 -15.63 -2.36 -4.54
C ILE A 77 -15.42 -2.23 -6.05
N ASN A 78 -15.17 -1.04 -6.53
CA ASN A 78 -14.79 -0.75 -7.90
C ASN A 78 -13.37 -0.19 -7.90
N VAL A 79 -12.49 -0.80 -8.70
CA VAL A 79 -11.12 -0.30 -8.94
C VAL A 79 -11.06 0.06 -10.41
N THR A 80 -10.75 1.33 -10.69
CA THR A 80 -10.81 1.90 -12.04
C THR A 80 -9.41 2.14 -12.58
N ASP A 81 -9.15 1.70 -13.81
CA ASP A 81 -7.91 1.93 -14.56
C ASP A 81 -6.61 1.51 -13.84
N ILE A 82 -6.69 0.53 -12.97
CA ILE A 82 -5.53 -0.06 -12.29
C ILE A 82 -5.41 -1.53 -12.68
N SER A 83 -4.31 -1.88 -13.32
CA SER A 83 -3.93 -3.28 -13.53
C SER A 83 -3.09 -3.80 -12.36
N GLY A 84 -2.91 -5.11 -12.27
CA GLY A 84 -2.05 -5.69 -11.23
C GLY A 84 -0.60 -5.19 -11.30
N ARG A 85 -0.13 -4.74 -12.47
CA ARG A 85 1.21 -4.17 -12.66
C ARG A 85 1.32 -2.74 -12.13
N ASP A 86 0.21 -2.00 -12.10
CA ASP A 86 0.17 -0.63 -11.60
C ASP A 86 -0.02 -0.56 -10.08
N MET A 87 -0.20 -1.72 -9.44
CA MET A 87 -0.52 -1.83 -8.02
C MET A 87 0.66 -2.38 -7.21
N ALA A 88 1.12 -1.62 -6.24
CA ALA A 88 2.04 -2.09 -5.22
C ALA A 88 1.27 -2.60 -3.99
N CYS A 89 1.60 -3.80 -3.53
CA CYS A 89 1.00 -4.40 -2.33
C CYS A 89 2.10 -4.83 -1.36
N VAL A 90 2.10 -4.25 -0.16
CA VAL A 90 2.88 -4.74 0.98
C VAL A 90 1.89 -4.98 2.11
N ILE A 91 1.41 -6.23 2.22
CA ILE A 91 0.34 -6.62 3.15
C ILE A 91 0.81 -7.83 3.95
N ASP A 92 0.67 -7.80 5.26
CA ASP A 92 1.07 -8.81 6.24
C ASP A 92 2.58 -9.04 6.31
N ARG A 93 3.10 -9.91 5.47
CA ARG A 93 4.52 -10.27 5.45
C ARG A 93 5.19 -9.78 4.18
N PRO A 94 6.41 -9.26 4.31
CA PRO A 94 7.20 -8.88 3.15
C PRO A 94 7.34 -10.05 2.16
N SER A 95 7.01 -9.81 0.89
CA SER A 95 7.11 -10.81 -0.18
C SER A 95 8.44 -10.66 -0.91
N PHE A 96 9.34 -11.62 -0.71
CA PHE A 96 10.62 -11.73 -1.40
C PHE A 96 11.12 -13.17 -1.36
N PHE A 97 12.08 -13.51 -2.21
CA PHE A 97 12.73 -14.81 -2.22
C PHE A 97 13.82 -14.86 -1.14
N SER A 98 13.56 -15.59 -0.06
CA SER A 98 14.40 -15.63 1.15
C SER A 98 15.82 -16.08 0.89
N ASP A 99 16.01 -17.01 -0.06
CA ASP A 99 17.30 -17.61 -0.39
C ASP A 99 18.13 -16.81 -1.39
N LEU A 100 17.50 -15.84 -2.06
CA LEU A 100 18.19 -14.92 -2.95
C LEU A 100 18.82 -13.76 -2.17
N SER A 101 19.88 -13.18 -2.75
CA SER A 101 20.43 -11.92 -2.25
C SER A 101 19.45 -10.76 -2.51
N VAL A 102 19.68 -9.62 -1.87
CA VAL A 102 18.90 -8.39 -2.13
C VAL A 102 18.95 -8.05 -3.63
N ARG A 103 20.15 -8.00 -4.21
CA ARG A 103 20.35 -7.73 -5.64
C ARG A 103 19.60 -8.72 -6.53
N ASP A 104 19.64 -10.01 -6.21
CA ASP A 104 18.99 -11.03 -7.04
C ASP A 104 17.46 -10.95 -6.89
N ASN A 105 16.92 -10.54 -5.74
CA ASN A 105 15.51 -10.25 -5.58
C ASN A 105 15.08 -9.09 -6.51
N ILE A 106 15.85 -8.00 -6.57
CA ILE A 106 15.57 -6.85 -7.44
C ILE A 106 15.59 -7.29 -8.91
N LYS A 107 16.64 -7.99 -9.33
CA LYS A 107 16.73 -8.53 -10.71
C LYS A 107 15.58 -9.47 -11.06
N MET A 108 15.19 -10.35 -10.12
CA MET A 108 14.07 -11.27 -10.31
C MET A 108 12.77 -10.51 -10.55
N MET A 109 12.54 -9.43 -9.78
CA MET A 109 11.36 -8.58 -9.97
C MET A 109 11.36 -7.91 -11.33
N GLU A 110 12.49 -7.38 -11.80
CA GLU A 110 12.63 -6.79 -13.13
C GLU A 110 12.35 -7.82 -14.23
N HIS A 111 12.93 -9.02 -14.11
CA HIS A 111 12.69 -10.12 -15.05
C HIS A 111 11.21 -10.54 -15.11
N MET A 112 10.54 -10.65 -13.95
CA MET A 112 9.10 -10.97 -13.89
C MET A 112 8.23 -9.89 -14.55
N ASN A 113 8.71 -8.66 -14.61
CA ASN A 113 8.05 -7.54 -15.28
C ASN A 113 8.46 -7.37 -16.76
N GLY A 114 9.12 -8.36 -17.35
CA GLY A 114 9.52 -8.39 -18.77
C GLY A 114 10.79 -7.59 -19.05
N ASP A 115 11.78 -7.68 -18.18
CA ASP A 115 13.10 -7.02 -18.26
C ASP A 115 13.02 -5.48 -18.41
N LYS A 116 11.90 -4.90 -18.03
CA LYS A 116 11.77 -3.46 -17.92
C LYS A 116 12.45 -3.00 -16.64
N GLN A 117 13.29 -1.99 -16.75
CA GLN A 117 13.93 -1.32 -15.62
C GLN A 117 12.88 -0.47 -14.85
N LEU A 118 11.95 -1.16 -14.18
CA LEU A 118 10.85 -0.55 -13.43
C LEU A 118 11.25 -0.12 -12.03
N THR A 119 12.38 -0.61 -11.54
CA THR A 119 12.90 -0.31 -10.21
C THR A 119 12.98 1.20 -9.96
N ASP A 120 12.47 1.64 -8.84
CA ASP A 120 12.57 3.05 -8.43
C ASP A 120 13.89 3.26 -7.65
N GLU A 121 14.96 3.61 -8.37
CA GLU A 121 16.28 3.84 -7.79
C GLU A 121 16.25 4.89 -6.67
N ALA A 122 15.40 5.92 -6.80
CA ALA A 122 15.28 6.93 -5.76
C ALA A 122 14.74 6.34 -4.45
N LEU A 123 13.87 5.33 -4.50
CA LEU A 123 13.40 4.63 -3.32
C LEU A 123 14.47 3.69 -2.74
N ILE A 124 15.21 3.00 -3.61
CA ILE A 124 16.30 2.11 -3.22
C ILE A 124 17.39 2.89 -2.48
N ASP A 125 17.82 4.01 -3.04
CA ASP A 125 18.83 4.89 -2.44
C ASP A 125 18.34 5.47 -1.10
N LEU A 126 17.08 5.94 -1.06
CA LEU A 126 16.45 6.51 0.12
C LEU A 126 16.39 5.50 1.28
N LEU A 127 16.07 4.25 0.97
CA LEU A 127 15.98 3.19 1.98
C LEU A 127 17.34 2.55 2.30
N GLY A 128 18.40 2.89 1.54
CA GLY A 128 19.75 2.39 1.75
C GLY A 128 19.88 0.87 1.54
N ILE A 129 19.03 0.28 0.69
CA ILE A 129 18.97 -1.18 0.56
C ILE A 129 20.16 -1.74 -0.23
N HIS A 130 20.85 -0.93 -1.03
CA HIS A 130 22.07 -1.30 -1.75
C HIS A 130 23.23 -1.73 -0.84
N GLU A 131 23.28 -1.25 0.41
CA GLU A 131 24.28 -1.67 1.38
C GLU A 131 24.24 -3.18 1.65
N PHE A 132 23.09 -3.81 1.38
CA PHE A 132 22.83 -5.23 1.61
C PHE A 132 22.82 -6.07 0.34
N ASP A 133 23.22 -5.54 -0.78
CA ASP A 133 23.12 -6.15 -2.13
C ASP A 133 23.50 -7.64 -2.18
N ARG A 134 24.61 -8.02 -1.49
CA ARG A 134 25.12 -9.38 -1.47
C ARG A 134 24.60 -10.25 -0.33
N ILE A 135 23.76 -9.67 0.54
CA ILE A 135 23.20 -10.37 1.70
C ILE A 135 21.94 -11.13 1.27
N LYS A 136 21.82 -12.39 1.69
CA LYS A 136 20.57 -13.15 1.50
C LYS A 136 19.44 -12.47 2.27
N ALA A 137 18.25 -12.36 1.63
CA ALA A 137 17.10 -11.71 2.24
C ALA A 137 16.67 -12.38 3.56
N SER A 138 16.88 -13.69 3.72
CA SER A 138 16.64 -14.41 4.99
C SER A 138 17.46 -13.86 6.15
N LYS A 139 18.68 -13.34 5.89
CA LYS A 139 19.62 -12.84 6.90
C LYS A 139 19.44 -11.36 7.27
N LEU A 140 18.55 -10.65 6.59
CA LEU A 140 18.26 -9.26 6.89
C LEU A 140 17.53 -9.13 8.24
N SER A 141 17.76 -8.00 8.92
CA SER A 141 16.92 -7.58 10.06
C SER A 141 15.48 -7.36 9.63
N LEU A 142 14.55 -7.32 10.58
CA LEU A 142 13.13 -7.07 10.27
C LEU A 142 12.94 -5.75 9.51
N GLY A 143 13.59 -4.67 9.95
CA GLY A 143 13.52 -3.37 9.29
C GLY A 143 14.09 -3.42 7.86
N ASN A 144 15.22 -4.10 7.62
CA ASN A 144 15.78 -4.24 6.28
C ASN A 144 14.92 -5.15 5.37
N LYS A 145 14.25 -6.14 5.93
CA LYS A 145 13.22 -6.92 5.22
C LYS A 145 12.05 -6.04 4.78
N GLN A 146 11.62 -5.13 5.65
CA GLN A 146 10.57 -4.16 5.32
C GLN A 146 11.02 -3.21 4.21
N LYS A 147 12.24 -2.66 4.30
CA LYS A 147 12.84 -1.82 3.25
C LYS A 147 12.89 -2.55 1.91
N LEU A 148 13.37 -3.80 1.89
CA LEU A 148 13.41 -4.62 0.68
C LEU A 148 12.02 -4.82 0.09
N ALA A 149 11.03 -5.17 0.91
CA ALA A 149 9.65 -5.38 0.43
C ALA A 149 9.05 -4.11 -0.19
N LEU A 150 9.31 -2.93 0.39
CA LEU A 150 8.87 -1.66 -0.17
C LEU A 150 9.54 -1.38 -1.53
N CYS A 151 10.85 -1.63 -1.65
CA CYS A 151 11.58 -1.47 -2.91
C CYS A 151 11.10 -2.43 -4.01
N LEU A 152 10.74 -3.66 -3.66
CA LEU A 152 10.25 -4.64 -4.62
C LEU A 152 8.81 -4.39 -5.04
N ALA A 153 7.97 -3.82 -4.16
CA ALA A 153 6.57 -3.57 -4.44
C ALA A 153 6.35 -2.26 -5.19
N ILE A 154 7.04 -1.18 -4.78
CA ILE A 154 6.83 0.17 -5.33
C ILE A 154 7.85 0.41 -6.44
N HIS A 155 7.38 0.56 -7.66
CA HIS A 155 8.20 0.84 -8.84
C HIS A 155 7.76 2.14 -9.54
N LYS A 156 8.52 2.56 -10.56
CA LYS A 156 8.31 3.84 -11.27
C LYS A 156 6.88 4.03 -11.80
N GLU A 157 6.26 2.95 -12.29
CA GLU A 157 4.91 2.98 -12.88
C GLU A 157 3.79 2.74 -11.87
N THR A 158 4.09 2.53 -10.57
CA THR A 158 3.07 2.32 -9.54
C THR A 158 2.10 3.48 -9.47
N ARG A 159 0.81 3.21 -9.64
CA ARG A 159 -0.30 4.16 -9.60
C ARG A 159 -1.17 4.03 -8.35
N LEU A 160 -1.17 2.84 -7.74
CA LEU A 160 -1.86 2.54 -6.49
C LEU A 160 -0.93 1.78 -5.55
N ALA A 161 -0.78 2.23 -4.32
CA ALA A 161 -0.03 1.52 -3.29
C ALA A 161 -0.94 1.16 -2.10
N LEU A 162 -0.97 -0.13 -1.75
CA LEU A 162 -1.68 -0.70 -0.60
C LEU A 162 -0.64 -1.18 0.41
N LEU A 163 -0.45 -0.43 1.50
CA LEU A 163 0.66 -0.59 2.42
C LEU A 163 0.17 -0.87 3.83
N ASP A 164 0.40 -2.10 4.30
CA ASP A 164 0.04 -2.50 5.66
C ASP A 164 1.22 -2.29 6.61
N GLU A 165 1.06 -1.36 7.55
CA GLU A 165 2.07 -0.97 8.54
C GLU A 165 3.47 -0.71 7.92
N PRO A 166 3.58 0.10 6.83
CA PRO A 166 4.83 0.21 6.07
C PRO A 166 5.98 0.83 6.85
N LEU A 167 5.69 1.54 7.93
CA LEU A 167 6.65 2.25 8.77
C LEU A 167 7.24 1.38 9.88
N ASN A 168 6.70 0.18 10.08
CA ASN A 168 7.17 -0.71 11.14
C ASN A 168 8.61 -1.18 10.89
N GLY A 169 9.44 -1.07 11.94
CA GLY A 169 10.84 -1.47 11.89
C GLY A 169 11.76 -0.49 11.16
N LEU A 170 11.25 0.63 10.65
CA LEU A 170 12.06 1.72 10.12
C LEU A 170 12.55 2.62 11.27
N ASP A 171 13.81 3.03 11.20
CA ASP A 171 14.33 4.06 12.08
C ASP A 171 13.67 5.44 11.78
N PRO A 172 13.71 6.40 12.72
CA PRO A 172 13.01 7.68 12.57
C PRO A 172 13.42 8.46 11.32
N PHE A 173 14.70 8.42 10.93
CA PHE A 173 15.19 9.13 9.74
C PHE A 173 14.65 8.49 8.46
N THR A 174 14.76 7.19 8.32
CA THR A 174 14.23 6.42 7.18
C THR A 174 12.70 6.57 7.08
N ARG A 175 12.00 6.58 8.22
CA ARG A 175 10.54 6.82 8.28
C ARG A 175 10.17 8.18 7.69
N ALA A 176 10.78 9.27 8.17
CA ALA A 176 10.52 10.61 7.66
C ALA A 176 10.84 10.74 6.16
N SER A 177 11.94 10.15 5.73
CA SER A 177 12.33 10.12 4.32
C SER A 177 11.31 9.36 3.45
N PHE A 178 10.81 8.21 3.93
CA PHE A 178 9.80 7.44 3.20
C PHE A 178 8.46 8.18 3.11
N LEU A 179 8.02 8.86 4.17
CA LEU A 179 6.82 9.72 4.13
C LEU A 179 6.98 10.85 3.11
N SER A 180 8.15 11.49 3.06
CA SER A 180 8.46 12.52 2.04
C SER A 180 8.46 11.95 0.62
N TYR A 181 8.92 10.71 0.44
CA TYR A 181 8.84 10.00 -0.83
C TYR A 181 7.39 9.75 -1.25
N LEU A 182 6.52 9.27 -0.35
CA LEU A 182 5.09 9.08 -0.64
C LEU A 182 4.43 10.39 -1.06
N GLU A 183 4.74 11.49 -0.37
CA GLU A 183 4.24 12.82 -0.71
C GLU A 183 4.69 13.27 -2.11
N LYS A 184 5.94 13.00 -2.50
CA LYS A 184 6.44 13.26 -3.86
C LYS A 184 5.68 12.43 -4.90
N ARG A 185 5.49 11.13 -4.65
CA ARG A 185 4.79 10.22 -5.57
C ARG A 185 3.29 10.56 -5.68
N ARG A 186 2.68 11.00 -4.59
CA ARG A 186 1.30 11.53 -4.59
C ARG A 186 1.15 12.68 -5.58
N LYS A 187 2.07 13.65 -5.56
CA LYS A 187 2.06 14.79 -6.51
C LYS A 187 2.23 14.35 -7.97
N GLN A 188 2.82 13.18 -8.20
CA GLN A 188 2.91 12.54 -9.52
C GLN A 188 1.66 11.73 -9.89
N GLY A 189 0.68 11.65 -8.99
CA GLY A 189 -0.60 11.00 -9.20
C GLY A 189 -0.73 9.59 -8.64
N MET A 190 0.24 9.09 -7.86
CA MET A 190 0.10 7.82 -7.16
C MET A 190 -0.93 7.96 -6.03
N ALA A 191 -1.93 7.07 -6.00
CA ALA A 191 -2.87 6.94 -4.90
C ALA A 191 -2.32 5.95 -3.87
N VAL A 192 -2.54 6.22 -2.58
CA VAL A 192 -2.01 5.37 -1.50
C VAL A 192 -3.09 5.10 -0.47
N ILE A 193 -3.20 3.85 -0.04
CA ILE A 193 -3.85 3.49 1.22
C ILE A 193 -2.78 2.90 2.12
N LEU A 194 -2.58 3.48 3.30
CA LEU A 194 -1.66 2.91 4.28
C LEU A 194 -2.32 2.74 5.64
N THR A 195 -1.87 1.73 6.37
CA THR A 195 -2.30 1.50 7.73
C THR A 195 -1.20 1.90 8.72
N SER A 196 -1.57 2.33 9.91
CA SER A 196 -0.71 2.38 11.08
C SER A 196 -1.53 2.17 12.35
N HIS A 197 -0.91 1.59 13.34
CA HIS A 197 -1.44 1.54 14.71
C HIS A 197 -1.04 2.78 15.53
N ILE A 198 -0.17 3.62 15.00
CA ILE A 198 0.27 4.89 15.59
C ILE A 198 -0.43 6.04 14.86
N PRO A 199 -1.47 6.68 15.46
CA PRO A 199 -2.24 7.74 14.78
C PRO A 199 -1.37 8.89 14.25
N GLY A 200 -0.36 9.32 15.01
CA GLY A 200 0.53 10.40 14.61
C GLY A 200 1.34 10.13 13.33
N ASP A 201 1.52 8.89 12.91
CA ASP A 201 2.16 8.54 11.64
C ASP A 201 1.26 8.91 10.45
N LEU A 202 -0.04 8.65 10.57
CA LEU A 202 -1.01 8.92 9.51
C LEU A 202 -1.27 10.41 9.35
N GLU A 203 -1.32 11.15 10.46
CA GLU A 203 -1.57 12.61 10.46
C GLU A 203 -0.50 13.40 9.70
N GLN A 204 0.71 12.86 9.59
CA GLN A 204 1.82 13.52 8.92
C GLN A 204 1.73 13.49 7.38
N VAL A 205 1.04 12.51 6.80
CA VAL A 205 1.11 12.25 5.35
C VAL A 205 -0.25 12.05 4.69
N CYS A 206 -1.29 11.66 5.45
CA CYS A 206 -2.60 11.36 4.88
C CYS A 206 -3.44 12.62 4.68
N ASP A 207 -4.14 12.68 3.56
CA ASP A 207 -5.15 13.72 3.31
C ASP A 207 -6.35 13.56 4.23
N ARG A 208 -6.65 12.31 4.61
CA ARG A 208 -7.68 11.96 5.59
C ARG A 208 -7.45 10.57 6.16
N ILE A 209 -8.08 10.31 7.31
CA ILE A 209 -7.99 9.05 8.03
C ILE A 209 -9.38 8.44 8.17
N ILE A 210 -9.50 7.15 7.86
CA ILE A 210 -10.69 6.33 8.06
C ILE A 210 -10.45 5.44 9.28
N TYR A 211 -11.36 5.47 10.23
CA TYR A 211 -11.31 4.65 11.45
C TYR A 211 -12.18 3.42 11.28
N LEU A 212 -11.58 2.22 11.51
CA LEU A 212 -12.24 0.92 11.42
C LEU A 212 -12.48 0.31 12.82
#